data_bdcd2b7da0b1395b73fc4b62d4f7b632
#
_entry.id   bdcd2b7da0b1395b73fc4b62d4f7b632
#
_cell.length_a   1.000
_cell.length_b   1.000
_cell.length_c   1.000
_cell.angle_alpha   90.00
_cell.angle_beta   90.00
_cell.angle_gamma   90.00
#
_symmetry.space_group_name_H-M   'P 1'
#
loop_
_entity.id
_entity.type
_entity.pdbx_description
1 polymer ?
#
loop_
_entity_poly.entity_id
_entity_poly.type
_entity_poly.pdbx_seq_one_letter_code
_entity_poly.pdbx_strand_id
1 'polypeptide(L)'
;TLQYDLLNGFYLSLIFLLLLALIILLTFTFAVYRPLQVIIRAARNYADGNFDTALEMDRQDEIGTLADTLHFMALELNALENDQHKFVSNVSHDFRSPLTSIKGYAQAMADGTIPPELQGKYLDVIIFESERLEKLTQSLLELNKYGTKGTYLDLSVFDLNALIKRTLLMFEGRCKEKMVSFHLILTGEELYVKADSAKIDQVMHNLVDNAFKFSHSNSEITIETTLRNGKVFVSVKDQGIGIPKESIGRIWERFY
;
A
#
# COMPACT_ATOMS: atom_id res chain seq x y z
N THR A 1 -44.91 72.76 -4.16
CA THR A 1 -43.49 72.56 -4.00
C THR A 1 -43.24 71.35 -3.06
N LEU A 2 -43.76 71.27 -1.85
CA LEU A 2 -43.50 70.25 -0.86
C LEU A 2 -43.81 68.82 -1.35
N GLN A 3 -44.91 68.59 -2.08
CA GLN A 3 -45.24 67.27 -2.65
C GLN A 3 -44.27 66.83 -3.76
N TYR A 4 -43.76 67.72 -4.58
CA TYR A 4 -42.76 67.42 -5.61
C TYR A 4 -41.40 67.04 -5.00
N ASP A 5 -41.02 67.78 -3.97
CA ASP A 5 -39.72 67.49 -3.27
C ASP A 5 -39.75 66.15 -2.53
N LEU A 6 -40.86 65.77 -1.91
CA LEU A 6 -41.10 64.47 -1.31
C LEU A 6 -41.12 63.33 -2.34
N LEU A 7 -41.79 63.56 -3.51
CA LEU A 7 -41.82 62.56 -4.57
C LEU A 7 -40.43 62.32 -5.19
N ASN A 8 -39.69 63.40 -5.45
CA ASN A 8 -38.30 63.29 -5.94
C ASN A 8 -37.37 62.60 -4.94
N GLY A 9 -37.47 62.86 -3.64
CA GLY A 9 -36.75 62.22 -2.61
C GLY A 9 -37.05 60.70 -2.55
N PHE A 10 -38.32 60.35 -2.74
CA PHE A 10 -38.72 58.95 -2.81
C PHE A 10 -38.10 58.19 -4.02
N TYR A 11 -38.15 58.78 -5.22
CA TYR A 11 -37.54 58.19 -6.42
C TYR A 11 -36.04 58.10 -6.30
N LEU A 12 -35.36 59.09 -5.76
CA LEU A 12 -33.91 59.04 -5.51
C LEU A 12 -33.54 57.93 -4.53
N SER A 13 -34.28 57.75 -3.44
CA SER A 13 -34.04 56.66 -2.48
C SER A 13 -34.28 55.28 -3.09
N LEU A 14 -35.32 55.16 -3.96
CA LEU A 14 -35.59 53.89 -4.66
C LEU A 14 -34.47 53.53 -5.64
N ILE A 15 -33.98 54.49 -6.42
CA ILE A 15 -32.84 54.29 -7.33
C ILE A 15 -31.58 53.91 -6.56
N PHE A 16 -31.31 54.57 -5.44
CA PHE A 16 -30.17 54.22 -4.59
C PHE A 16 -30.26 52.78 -4.07
N LEU A 17 -31.44 52.34 -3.59
CA LEU A 17 -31.65 50.97 -3.12
C LEU A 17 -31.46 49.93 -4.25
N LEU A 18 -31.95 50.22 -5.46
CA LEU A 18 -31.76 49.35 -6.63
C LEU A 18 -30.29 49.25 -7.03
N LEU A 19 -29.56 50.37 -7.03
CA LEU A 19 -28.12 50.35 -7.30
C LEU A 19 -27.34 49.55 -6.22
N LEU A 20 -27.69 49.74 -4.96
CA LEU A 20 -27.09 48.99 -3.86
C LEU A 20 -27.36 47.49 -4.00
N ALA A 21 -28.61 47.10 -4.30
CA ALA A 21 -28.97 45.70 -4.53
C ALA A 21 -28.22 45.09 -5.72
N LEU A 22 -28.03 45.85 -6.80
CA LEU A 22 -27.27 45.43 -7.97
C LEU A 22 -25.78 45.19 -7.62
N ILE A 23 -25.18 46.10 -6.86
CA ILE A 23 -23.79 45.96 -6.41
C ILE A 23 -23.63 44.70 -5.54
N ILE A 24 -24.54 44.46 -4.59
CA ILE A 24 -24.54 43.27 -3.74
C ILE A 24 -24.68 42.00 -4.61
N LEU A 25 -25.57 41.98 -5.58
CA LEU A 25 -25.77 40.86 -6.48
C LEU A 25 -24.51 40.54 -7.31
N LEU A 26 -23.88 41.59 -7.85
CA LEU A 26 -22.66 41.47 -8.63
C LEU A 26 -21.49 40.94 -7.75
N THR A 27 -21.28 41.54 -6.58
CA THR A 27 -20.24 41.11 -5.66
C THR A 27 -20.45 39.67 -5.21
N PHE A 28 -21.67 39.27 -4.86
CA PHE A 28 -22.01 37.90 -4.53
C PHE A 28 -21.72 36.93 -5.69
N THR A 29 -22.08 37.31 -6.90
CA THR A 29 -21.87 36.48 -8.10
C THR A 29 -20.37 36.25 -8.36
N PHE A 30 -19.54 37.28 -8.25
CA PHE A 30 -18.09 37.16 -8.50
C PHE A 30 -17.32 36.57 -7.31
N ALA A 31 -17.71 36.91 -6.10
CA ALA A 31 -16.99 36.50 -4.90
C ALA A 31 -17.36 35.08 -4.44
N VAL A 32 -18.60 34.63 -4.67
CA VAL A 32 -19.11 33.36 -4.14
C VAL A 32 -19.56 32.40 -5.24
N TYR A 33 -20.52 32.85 -6.06
CA TYR A 33 -21.20 31.94 -6.99
C TYR A 33 -20.27 31.36 -8.06
N ARG A 34 -19.46 32.18 -8.73
CA ARG A 34 -18.52 31.70 -9.76
C ARG A 34 -17.44 30.75 -9.23
N PRO A 35 -16.72 31.07 -8.15
CA PRO A 35 -15.75 30.14 -7.57
C PRO A 35 -16.37 28.81 -7.15
N LEU A 36 -17.56 28.84 -6.53
CA LEU A 36 -18.26 27.63 -6.14
C LEU A 36 -18.61 26.72 -7.33
N GLN A 37 -19.00 27.32 -8.48
CA GLN A 37 -19.26 26.57 -9.72
C GLN A 37 -18.00 25.91 -10.29
N VAL A 38 -16.82 26.50 -10.08
CA VAL A 38 -15.54 25.88 -10.47
C VAL A 38 -15.27 24.66 -9.61
N ILE A 39 -15.43 24.78 -8.29
CA ILE A 39 -15.26 23.67 -7.34
C ILE A 39 -16.22 22.51 -7.65
N ILE A 40 -17.50 22.82 -7.89
CA ILE A 40 -18.52 21.80 -8.23
C ILE A 40 -18.14 21.06 -9.52
N ARG A 41 -17.65 21.76 -10.54
CA ARG A 41 -17.20 21.11 -11.78
C ARG A 41 -15.98 20.21 -11.56
N ALA A 42 -14.98 20.68 -10.80
CA ALA A 42 -13.83 19.88 -10.45
C ALA A 42 -14.24 18.63 -9.65
N ALA A 43 -15.12 18.79 -8.66
CA ALA A 43 -15.64 17.66 -7.87
C ALA A 43 -16.35 16.61 -8.74
N ARG A 44 -17.10 17.03 -9.76
CA ARG A 44 -17.74 16.11 -10.72
C ARG A 44 -16.70 15.38 -11.57
N ASN A 45 -15.69 16.10 -12.09
CA ASN A 45 -14.62 15.48 -12.85
C ASN A 45 -13.87 14.42 -12.02
N TYR A 46 -13.60 14.72 -10.74
CA TYR A 46 -12.99 13.75 -9.82
C TYR A 46 -13.88 12.55 -9.55
N ALA A 47 -15.20 12.75 -9.42
CA ALA A 47 -16.15 11.64 -9.27
C ALA A 47 -16.23 10.74 -10.51
N ASP A 48 -15.95 11.29 -11.70
CA ASP A 48 -15.87 10.55 -12.97
C ASP A 48 -14.48 9.89 -13.21
N GLY A 49 -13.58 9.97 -12.22
CA GLY A 49 -12.23 9.40 -12.31
C GLY A 49 -11.21 10.27 -13.05
N ASN A 50 -11.56 11.50 -13.40
CA ASN A 50 -10.65 12.42 -14.06
C ASN A 50 -9.98 13.35 -13.04
N PHE A 51 -8.86 12.92 -12.49
CA PHE A 51 -8.10 13.63 -11.45
C PHE A 51 -7.09 14.65 -12.00
N ASP A 52 -6.87 14.70 -13.32
CA ASP A 52 -5.90 15.61 -13.95
C ASP A 52 -6.35 17.07 -13.95
N THR A 53 -7.59 17.34 -13.54
CA THR A 53 -8.12 18.69 -13.48
C THR A 53 -7.50 19.43 -12.29
N ALA A 54 -6.51 20.30 -12.56
CA ALA A 54 -5.96 21.16 -11.53
C ALA A 54 -7.04 22.11 -11.00
N LEU A 55 -7.29 22.09 -9.70
CA LEU A 55 -8.15 23.03 -9.00
C LEU A 55 -7.27 24.03 -8.22
N GLU A 56 -6.56 24.88 -8.96
CA GLU A 56 -5.76 25.95 -8.36
C GLU A 56 -6.60 27.22 -8.23
N MET A 57 -6.77 27.72 -7.01
CA MET A 57 -7.42 28.99 -6.71
C MET A 57 -6.46 29.82 -5.86
N ASP A 58 -6.05 30.99 -6.37
CA ASP A 58 -5.27 31.96 -5.60
C ASP A 58 -6.19 32.76 -4.66
N ARG A 59 -6.68 32.08 -3.59
CA ARG A 59 -7.58 32.65 -2.56
C ARG A 59 -7.15 32.16 -1.19
N GLN A 60 -7.22 33.06 -0.21
CA GLN A 60 -6.86 32.78 1.19
C GLN A 60 -8.09 32.78 2.13
N ASP A 61 -9.29 32.58 1.58
CA ASP A 61 -10.55 32.48 2.30
C ASP A 61 -11.05 31.03 2.42
N GLU A 62 -12.25 30.85 2.97
CA GLU A 62 -12.87 29.53 3.17
C GLU A 62 -13.10 28.79 1.84
N ILE A 63 -13.33 29.53 0.75
CA ILE A 63 -13.50 28.94 -0.60
C ILE A 63 -12.16 28.44 -1.13
N GLY A 64 -11.06 29.18 -0.89
CA GLY A 64 -9.71 28.73 -1.21
C GLY A 64 -9.35 27.47 -0.44
N THR A 65 -9.57 27.47 0.89
CA THR A 65 -9.34 26.30 1.74
C THR A 65 -10.14 25.08 1.28
N LEU A 66 -11.39 25.26 0.86
CA LEU A 66 -12.22 24.19 0.31
C LEU A 66 -11.67 23.65 -1.02
N ALA A 67 -11.18 24.53 -1.89
CA ALA A 67 -10.58 24.15 -3.17
C ALA A 67 -9.30 23.34 -2.95
N ASP A 68 -8.41 23.78 -2.06
CA ASP A 68 -7.15 23.10 -1.72
C ASP A 68 -7.42 21.74 -1.10
N THR A 69 -8.38 21.64 -0.18
CA THR A 69 -8.76 20.37 0.46
C THR A 69 -9.30 19.37 -0.56
N LEU A 70 -10.17 19.83 -1.47
CA LEU A 70 -10.72 18.99 -2.54
C LEU A 70 -9.64 18.54 -3.52
N HIS A 71 -8.70 19.43 -3.85
CA HIS A 71 -7.56 19.07 -4.70
C HIS A 71 -6.65 18.04 -4.05
N PHE A 72 -6.31 18.22 -2.77
CA PHE A 72 -5.55 17.23 -2.00
C PHE A 72 -6.25 15.86 -1.99
N MET A 73 -7.56 15.82 -1.74
CA MET A 73 -8.33 14.57 -1.80
C MET A 73 -8.26 13.91 -3.18
N ALA A 74 -8.30 14.70 -4.26
CA ALA A 74 -8.19 14.18 -5.62
C ALA A 74 -6.82 13.56 -5.89
N LEU A 75 -5.73 14.17 -5.42
CA LEU A 75 -4.38 13.62 -5.53
C LEU A 75 -4.23 12.28 -4.78
N GLU A 76 -4.78 12.19 -3.57
CA GLU A 76 -4.79 10.94 -2.79
C GLU A 76 -5.60 9.84 -3.48
N LEU A 77 -6.78 10.17 -4.02
CA LEU A 77 -7.60 9.21 -4.77
C LEU A 77 -6.90 8.73 -6.04
N ASN A 78 -6.26 9.61 -6.79
CA ASN A 78 -5.48 9.27 -7.99
C ASN A 78 -4.30 8.33 -7.65
N ALA A 79 -3.59 8.62 -6.55
CA ALA A 79 -2.52 7.76 -6.07
C ALA A 79 -3.03 6.36 -5.72
N LEU A 80 -4.15 6.26 -5.00
CA LEU A 80 -4.79 5.00 -4.64
C LEU A 80 -5.24 4.20 -5.87
N GLU A 81 -5.84 4.86 -6.88
CA GLU A 81 -6.27 4.21 -8.12
C GLU A 81 -5.07 3.67 -8.91
N ASN A 82 -4.01 4.47 -9.04
CA ASN A 82 -2.78 4.04 -9.70
C ASN A 82 -2.13 2.84 -9.00
N ASP A 83 -2.11 2.84 -7.66
CA ASP A 83 -1.59 1.72 -6.88
C ASP A 83 -2.46 0.47 -7.04
N GLN A 84 -3.79 0.63 -7.11
CA GLN A 84 -4.70 -0.47 -7.38
C GLN A 84 -4.49 -1.06 -8.79
N HIS A 85 -4.30 -0.22 -9.81
CA HIS A 85 -4.01 -0.67 -11.17
C HIS A 85 -2.68 -1.44 -11.26
N LYS A 86 -1.61 -0.92 -10.64
CA LYS A 86 -0.32 -1.61 -10.54
C LYS A 86 -0.46 -2.94 -9.83
N PHE A 87 -1.19 -2.99 -8.71
CA PHE A 87 -1.46 -4.20 -7.97
C PHE A 87 -2.12 -5.27 -8.83
N VAL A 88 -3.23 -4.95 -9.52
CA VAL A 88 -3.96 -5.89 -10.40
C VAL A 88 -3.06 -6.36 -11.54
N SER A 89 -2.28 -5.47 -12.14
CA SER A 89 -1.34 -5.81 -13.22
C SER A 89 -0.26 -6.79 -12.75
N ASN A 90 0.39 -6.52 -11.62
CA ASN A 90 1.44 -7.36 -11.07
C ASN A 90 0.90 -8.74 -10.66
N VAL A 91 -0.24 -8.78 -9.98
CA VAL A 91 -0.93 -10.04 -9.64
C VAL A 91 -1.23 -10.85 -10.90
N SER A 92 -1.78 -10.21 -11.94
CA SER A 92 -2.10 -10.88 -13.20
C SER A 92 -0.86 -11.46 -13.89
N HIS A 93 0.26 -10.73 -13.84
CA HIS A 93 1.54 -11.20 -14.37
C HIS A 93 2.05 -12.42 -13.60
N ASP A 94 2.03 -12.35 -12.27
CA ASP A 94 2.57 -13.39 -11.39
C ASP A 94 1.74 -14.69 -11.44
N PHE A 95 0.44 -14.60 -11.76
CA PHE A 95 -0.39 -15.76 -12.01
C PHE A 95 -0.19 -16.33 -13.43
N ARG A 96 0.00 -15.47 -14.44
CA ARG A 96 0.10 -15.90 -15.84
C ARG A 96 1.32 -16.80 -16.09
N SER A 97 2.45 -16.46 -15.48
CA SER A 97 3.70 -17.20 -15.67
C SER A 97 3.58 -18.69 -15.26
N PRO A 98 3.24 -19.02 -14.01
CA PRO A 98 3.09 -20.42 -13.58
C PRO A 98 1.98 -21.15 -14.32
N LEU A 99 0.84 -20.48 -14.60
CA LEU A 99 -0.25 -21.09 -15.37
C LEU A 99 0.18 -21.44 -16.80
N THR A 100 0.99 -20.60 -17.43
CA THR A 100 1.52 -20.89 -18.78
C THR A 100 2.46 -22.10 -18.75
N SER A 101 3.31 -22.21 -17.73
CA SER A 101 4.21 -23.35 -17.55
C SER A 101 3.43 -24.66 -17.31
N ILE A 102 2.47 -24.63 -16.37
CA ILE A 102 1.61 -25.78 -16.08
C ILE A 102 0.88 -26.25 -17.34
N LYS A 103 0.22 -25.31 -18.04
CA LYS A 103 -0.52 -25.61 -19.27
C LYS A 103 0.39 -26.15 -20.35
N GLY A 104 1.57 -25.52 -20.57
CA GLY A 104 2.52 -25.94 -21.60
C GLY A 104 3.03 -27.35 -21.40
N TYR A 105 3.47 -27.68 -20.16
CA TYR A 105 3.95 -29.02 -19.87
C TYR A 105 2.84 -30.07 -19.90
N ALA A 106 1.66 -29.76 -19.38
CA ALA A 106 0.51 -30.66 -19.46
C ALA A 106 0.12 -30.97 -20.91
N GLN A 107 0.09 -29.97 -21.81
CA GLN A 107 -0.17 -30.15 -23.24
C GLN A 107 0.92 -30.98 -23.91
N ALA A 108 2.21 -30.67 -23.65
CA ALA A 108 3.33 -31.40 -24.24
C ALA A 108 3.40 -32.89 -23.80
N MET A 109 2.87 -33.20 -22.60
CA MET A 109 2.67 -34.60 -22.20
C MET A 109 1.48 -35.23 -22.89
N ALA A 110 0.37 -34.50 -23.05
CA ALA A 110 -0.85 -35.00 -23.65
C ALA A 110 -0.70 -35.28 -25.16
N ASP A 111 0.08 -34.50 -25.88
CA ASP A 111 0.34 -34.65 -27.33
C ASP A 111 1.57 -35.54 -27.64
N GLY A 112 2.22 -36.10 -26.59
CA GLY A 112 3.37 -37.00 -26.74
C GLY A 112 4.69 -36.31 -27.09
N THR A 113 4.74 -34.99 -27.08
CA THR A 113 6.01 -34.22 -27.29
C THR A 113 7.04 -34.55 -26.20
N ILE A 114 6.56 -34.79 -24.96
CA ILE A 114 7.41 -35.23 -23.84
C ILE A 114 7.36 -36.78 -23.77
N PRO A 115 8.52 -37.43 -23.95
CA PRO A 115 8.61 -38.90 -23.83
C PRO A 115 8.22 -39.39 -22.43
N PRO A 116 7.64 -40.60 -22.30
CA PRO A 116 7.18 -41.13 -21.01
C PRO A 116 8.27 -41.13 -19.92
N GLU A 117 9.53 -41.35 -20.29
CA GLU A 117 10.69 -41.40 -19.37
C GLU A 117 10.98 -40.06 -18.72
N LEU A 118 10.59 -38.95 -19.34
CA LEU A 118 10.79 -37.59 -18.85
C LEU A 118 9.56 -37.00 -18.17
N GLN A 119 8.39 -37.62 -18.26
CA GLN A 119 7.13 -37.11 -17.72
C GLN A 119 7.22 -36.84 -16.20
N GLY A 120 7.90 -37.72 -15.43
CA GLY A 120 8.09 -37.53 -14.00
C GLY A 120 8.72 -36.18 -13.65
N LYS A 121 9.80 -35.82 -14.38
CA LYS A 121 10.48 -34.53 -14.18
C LYS A 121 9.57 -33.31 -14.45
N TYR A 122 8.74 -33.39 -15.47
CA TYR A 122 7.84 -32.27 -15.82
C TYR A 122 6.60 -32.23 -14.94
N LEU A 123 6.16 -33.37 -14.39
CA LEU A 123 5.14 -33.41 -13.34
C LEU A 123 5.63 -32.71 -12.07
N ASP A 124 6.90 -32.91 -11.68
CA ASP A 124 7.49 -32.18 -10.53
C ASP A 124 7.46 -30.66 -10.75
N VAL A 125 7.70 -30.20 -12.00
CA VAL A 125 7.60 -28.77 -12.32
C VAL A 125 6.16 -28.27 -12.19
N ILE A 126 5.17 -29.06 -12.67
CA ILE A 126 3.74 -28.71 -12.56
C ILE A 126 3.34 -28.62 -11.09
N ILE A 127 3.76 -29.56 -10.26
CA ILE A 127 3.49 -29.56 -8.82
C ILE A 127 4.10 -28.31 -8.18
N PHE A 128 5.37 -28.02 -8.46
CA PHE A 128 6.06 -26.85 -7.94
C PHE A 128 5.35 -25.53 -8.29
N GLU A 129 4.95 -25.37 -9.56
CA GLU A 129 4.23 -24.15 -9.97
C GLU A 129 2.80 -24.08 -9.39
N SER A 130 2.17 -25.21 -9.14
CA SER A 130 0.87 -25.29 -8.45
C SER A 130 0.98 -24.85 -6.98
N GLU A 131 1.99 -25.32 -6.27
CA GLU A 131 2.28 -24.90 -4.89
C GLU A 131 2.65 -23.41 -4.80
N ARG A 132 3.34 -22.90 -5.82
CA ARG A 132 3.63 -21.48 -5.93
C ARG A 132 2.35 -20.64 -6.09
N LEU A 133 1.39 -21.09 -6.91
CA LEU A 133 0.08 -20.44 -7.07
C LEU A 133 -0.73 -20.48 -5.76
N GLU A 134 -0.68 -21.58 -5.02
CA GLU A 134 -1.34 -21.70 -3.72
C GLU A 134 -0.78 -20.66 -2.73
N LYS A 135 0.53 -20.50 -2.64
CA LYS A 135 1.17 -19.47 -1.80
C LYS A 135 0.79 -18.05 -2.21
N LEU A 136 0.72 -17.77 -3.53
CA LEU A 136 0.28 -16.47 -4.02
C LEU A 136 -1.17 -16.17 -3.63
N THR A 137 -2.08 -17.15 -3.78
CA THR A 137 -3.48 -17.01 -3.36
C THR A 137 -3.62 -16.79 -1.86
N GLN A 138 -2.86 -17.53 -1.05
CA GLN A 138 -2.87 -17.35 0.39
C GLN A 138 -2.41 -15.94 0.78
N SER A 139 -1.32 -15.45 0.17
CA SER A 139 -0.82 -14.09 0.40
C SER A 139 -1.83 -13.02 0.02
N LEU A 140 -2.57 -13.20 -1.08
CA LEU A 140 -3.65 -12.28 -1.49
C LEU A 140 -4.83 -12.27 -0.52
N LEU A 141 -5.22 -13.45 0.01
CA LEU A 141 -6.28 -13.55 1.01
C LEU A 141 -5.89 -12.87 2.32
N GLU A 142 -4.64 -13.01 2.73
CA GLU A 142 -4.12 -12.30 3.91
C GLU A 142 -4.13 -10.79 3.70
N LEU A 143 -3.68 -10.30 2.53
CA LEU A 143 -3.73 -8.87 2.21
C LEU A 143 -5.15 -8.29 2.25
N ASN A 144 -6.17 -9.04 1.77
CA ASN A 144 -7.57 -8.62 1.83
C ASN A 144 -8.10 -8.52 3.28
N LYS A 145 -7.67 -9.40 4.16
CA LYS A 145 -8.04 -9.33 5.60
C LYS A 145 -7.52 -8.07 6.28
N TYR A 146 -6.38 -7.52 5.83
CA TYR A 146 -5.75 -6.33 6.41
C TYR A 146 -6.13 -5.01 5.74
N GLY A 147 -6.77 -5.05 4.56
CA GLY A 147 -7.13 -3.86 3.77
C GLY A 147 -8.42 -3.16 4.20
N THR A 148 -9.30 -3.80 4.96
CA THR A 148 -10.58 -3.25 5.38
C THR A 148 -10.61 -3.01 6.89
N LYS A 149 -10.55 -1.72 7.29
CA LYS A 149 -10.81 -1.18 8.64
C LYS A 149 -10.08 -1.91 9.78
N GLY A 150 -8.91 -1.35 10.15
CA GLY A 150 -8.29 -1.56 11.45
C GLY A 150 -8.18 -3.03 11.88
N THR A 151 -7.07 -3.67 11.57
CA THR A 151 -6.79 -5.01 12.11
C THR A 151 -6.82 -4.91 13.63
N TYR A 152 -7.78 -5.55 14.27
CA TYR A 152 -7.76 -5.74 15.72
C TYR A 152 -6.55 -6.61 16.03
N LEU A 153 -5.56 -6.02 16.71
CA LEU A 153 -4.39 -6.75 17.18
C LEU A 153 -4.75 -7.45 18.50
N ASP A 154 -4.44 -8.73 18.59
CA ASP A 154 -4.53 -9.50 19.84
C ASP A 154 -3.24 -9.27 20.65
N LEU A 155 -3.25 -8.19 21.43
CA LEU A 155 -2.08 -7.76 22.18
C LEU A 155 -1.89 -8.63 23.42
N SER A 156 -0.80 -9.40 23.46
CA SER A 156 -0.36 -10.21 24.59
C SER A 156 1.07 -9.87 24.99
N VAL A 157 1.45 -10.22 26.20
CA VAL A 157 2.84 -10.13 26.66
C VAL A 157 3.48 -11.51 26.46
N PHE A 158 4.59 -11.55 25.72
CA PHE A 158 5.29 -12.79 25.42
C PHE A 158 6.81 -12.55 25.33
N ASP A 159 7.58 -13.62 25.47
CA ASP A 159 9.03 -13.59 25.29
C ASP A 159 9.40 -13.65 23.80
N LEU A 160 9.95 -12.53 23.31
CA LEU A 160 10.37 -12.38 21.91
C LEU A 160 11.59 -13.27 21.59
N ASN A 161 12.51 -13.46 22.54
CA ASN A 161 13.68 -14.34 22.32
C ASN A 161 13.24 -15.78 22.13
N ALA A 162 12.28 -16.27 22.91
CA ALA A 162 11.69 -17.60 22.73
C ALA A 162 11.00 -17.75 21.38
N LEU A 163 10.23 -16.73 20.94
CA LEU A 163 9.57 -16.71 19.63
C LEU A 163 10.62 -16.80 18.51
N ILE A 164 11.67 -15.97 18.53
CA ILE A 164 12.74 -15.98 17.52
C ILE A 164 13.38 -17.37 17.46
N LYS A 165 13.78 -17.95 18.60
CA LYS A 165 14.38 -19.28 18.65
C LYS A 165 13.46 -20.35 18.03
N ARG A 166 12.16 -20.32 18.35
CA ARG A 166 11.16 -21.24 17.79
C ARG A 166 11.03 -21.09 16.27
N THR A 167 10.95 -19.85 15.76
CA THR A 167 10.88 -19.60 14.31
C THR A 167 12.10 -20.18 13.60
N LEU A 168 13.30 -20.02 14.15
CA LEU A 168 14.53 -20.53 13.52
C LEU A 168 14.62 -22.06 13.48
N LEU A 169 14.04 -22.76 14.45
CA LEU A 169 13.99 -24.23 14.43
C LEU A 169 13.30 -24.77 13.17
N MET A 170 12.31 -24.04 12.63
CA MET A 170 11.63 -24.43 11.39
C MET A 170 12.55 -24.41 10.15
N PHE A 171 13.67 -23.71 10.21
CA PHE A 171 14.63 -23.60 9.11
C PHE A 171 15.82 -24.56 9.25
N GLU A 172 15.94 -25.32 10.35
CA GLU A 172 17.10 -26.15 10.63
C GLU A 172 17.42 -27.20 9.54
N GLY A 173 16.38 -27.84 8.98
CA GLY A 173 16.55 -28.79 7.87
C GLY A 173 17.13 -28.15 6.62
N ARG A 174 16.56 -27.01 6.24
CA ARG A 174 16.98 -26.22 5.06
C ARG A 174 18.39 -25.62 5.24
N CYS A 175 18.77 -25.29 6.48
CA CYS A 175 20.10 -24.79 6.80
C CYS A 175 21.17 -25.81 6.53
N LYS A 176 20.92 -27.08 6.85
CA LYS A 176 21.86 -28.21 6.59
C LYS A 176 22.06 -28.40 5.09
N GLU A 177 21.01 -28.30 4.28
CA GLU A 177 21.09 -28.48 2.83
C GLU A 177 21.88 -27.35 2.15
N LYS A 178 21.67 -26.08 2.56
CA LYS A 178 22.31 -24.89 1.96
C LYS A 178 23.63 -24.52 2.66
N MET A 179 23.96 -25.17 3.78
CA MET A 179 25.11 -24.89 4.65
C MET A 179 25.07 -23.41 5.14
N VAL A 180 23.90 -22.94 5.54
CA VAL A 180 23.70 -21.62 6.15
C VAL A 180 23.59 -21.79 7.66
N SER A 181 24.26 -20.92 8.43
CA SER A 181 24.20 -20.93 9.90
C SER A 181 23.45 -19.67 10.41
N PHE A 182 22.82 -19.81 11.59
CA PHE A 182 22.25 -18.66 12.31
C PHE A 182 23.16 -18.25 13.45
N HIS A 183 23.47 -16.96 13.54
CA HIS A 183 24.16 -16.34 14.67
C HIS A 183 23.19 -15.46 15.45
N LEU A 184 22.98 -15.77 16.73
CA LEU A 184 22.03 -15.08 17.59
C LEU A 184 22.75 -14.16 18.59
N ILE A 185 22.42 -12.87 18.56
CA ILE A 185 22.88 -11.85 19.51
C ILE A 185 21.65 -11.31 20.21
N LEU A 186 21.23 -11.97 21.29
CA LEU A 186 19.98 -11.65 21.99
C LEU A 186 20.23 -10.85 23.26
N THR A 187 19.38 -9.84 23.50
CA THR A 187 19.39 -9.05 24.73
C THR A 187 18.76 -9.84 25.87
N GLY A 188 19.58 -10.26 26.85
CA GLY A 188 19.15 -11.05 28.00
C GLY A 188 18.77 -12.50 27.64
N GLU A 189 18.35 -13.26 28.64
CA GLU A 189 17.82 -14.62 28.45
C GLU A 189 16.39 -14.57 27.91
N GLU A 190 15.58 -13.69 28.49
CA GLU A 190 14.19 -13.43 28.12
C GLU A 190 14.00 -11.95 27.78
N LEU A 191 13.17 -11.67 26.79
CA LEU A 191 12.85 -10.30 26.37
C LEU A 191 11.35 -10.15 26.16
N TYR A 192 10.65 -9.68 27.18
CA TYR A 192 9.19 -9.54 27.13
C TYR A 192 8.77 -8.30 26.36
N VAL A 193 7.83 -8.48 25.42
CA VAL A 193 7.21 -7.42 24.62
C VAL A 193 5.70 -7.55 24.65
N LYS A 194 4.99 -6.42 24.51
CA LYS A 194 3.53 -6.39 24.37
C LYS A 194 3.20 -6.15 22.90
N ALA A 195 2.77 -7.20 22.22
CA ALA A 195 2.41 -7.17 20.79
C ALA A 195 1.46 -8.33 20.47
N ASP A 196 1.01 -8.42 19.22
CA ASP A 196 0.33 -9.59 18.69
C ASP A 196 1.38 -10.65 18.33
N SER A 197 1.47 -11.70 19.13
CA SER A 197 2.51 -12.73 18.99
C SER A 197 2.44 -13.45 17.65
N ALA A 198 1.23 -13.71 17.12
CA ALA A 198 1.05 -14.37 15.83
C ALA A 198 1.53 -13.49 14.66
N LYS A 199 1.31 -12.17 14.75
CA LYS A 199 1.79 -11.23 13.75
C LYS A 199 3.31 -11.05 13.80
N ILE A 200 3.89 -10.99 14.99
CA ILE A 200 5.35 -10.93 15.14
C ILE A 200 6.00 -12.23 14.63
N ASP A 201 5.41 -13.40 14.92
CA ASP A 201 5.89 -14.68 14.39
C ASP A 201 5.88 -14.69 12.84
N GLN A 202 4.79 -14.19 12.22
CA GLN A 202 4.67 -14.05 10.77
C GLN A 202 5.73 -13.10 10.19
N VAL A 203 5.99 -11.96 10.84
CA VAL A 203 7.04 -11.01 10.43
C VAL A 203 8.42 -11.68 10.51
N MET A 204 8.72 -12.34 11.62
CA MET A 204 10.00 -13.02 11.81
C MET A 204 10.21 -14.13 10.78
N HIS A 205 9.18 -14.95 10.54
CA HIS A 205 9.24 -16.00 9.52
C HIS A 205 9.54 -15.41 8.14
N ASN A 206 8.86 -14.33 7.74
CA ASN A 206 9.06 -13.67 6.44
C ASN A 206 10.47 -13.08 6.30
N LEU A 207 10.98 -12.41 7.34
CA LEU A 207 12.32 -11.84 7.33
C LEU A 207 13.39 -12.93 7.24
N VAL A 208 13.24 -14.00 8.03
CA VAL A 208 14.19 -15.14 8.03
C VAL A 208 14.14 -15.91 6.71
N ASP A 209 12.94 -16.14 6.14
CA ASP A 209 12.81 -16.81 4.83
C ASP A 209 13.44 -15.99 3.70
N ASN A 210 13.25 -14.66 3.70
CA ASN A 210 13.92 -13.78 2.75
C ASN A 210 15.44 -13.81 2.92
N ALA A 211 15.94 -13.66 4.14
CA ALA A 211 17.37 -13.73 4.42
C ALA A 211 17.95 -15.07 3.95
N PHE A 212 17.27 -16.18 4.25
CA PHE A 212 17.68 -17.50 3.83
C PHE A 212 17.64 -17.68 2.31
N LYS A 213 16.60 -17.23 1.64
CA LYS A 213 16.40 -17.33 0.18
C LYS A 213 17.52 -16.62 -0.59
N PHE A 214 17.88 -15.42 -0.18
CA PHE A 214 18.84 -14.57 -0.89
C PHE A 214 20.28 -14.70 -0.41
N SER A 215 20.54 -15.36 0.71
CA SER A 215 21.90 -15.68 1.19
C SER A 215 22.63 -16.64 0.25
N HIS A 216 23.94 -16.50 0.20
CA HIS A 216 24.80 -17.47 -0.47
C HIS A 216 24.92 -18.77 0.34
N SER A 217 25.30 -19.88 -0.31
CA SER A 217 25.70 -21.10 0.39
C SER A 217 26.95 -20.86 1.24
N ASN A 218 27.08 -21.55 2.35
CA ASN A 218 28.18 -21.38 3.33
C ASN A 218 28.22 -19.97 3.94
N SER A 219 27.08 -19.34 4.17
CA SER A 219 26.97 -17.99 4.75
C SER A 219 26.32 -18.02 6.14
N GLU A 220 26.36 -16.88 6.82
CA GLU A 220 25.77 -16.69 8.12
C GLU A 220 24.65 -15.66 8.08
N ILE A 221 23.53 -15.95 8.75
CA ILE A 221 22.44 -15.00 8.99
C ILE A 221 22.49 -14.60 10.46
N THR A 222 22.74 -13.32 10.72
CA THR A 222 22.79 -12.79 12.09
C THR A 222 21.44 -12.22 12.48
N ILE A 223 20.91 -12.60 13.65
CA ILE A 223 19.70 -12.05 14.23
C ILE A 223 20.06 -11.41 15.57
N GLU A 224 19.80 -10.12 15.67
CA GLU A 224 20.15 -9.33 16.83
C GLU A 224 18.90 -8.67 17.44
N THR A 225 18.77 -8.73 18.78
CA THR A 225 17.78 -7.95 19.51
C THR A 225 18.46 -6.90 20.36
N THR A 226 17.99 -5.65 20.33
CA THR A 226 18.51 -4.57 21.16
C THR A 226 17.36 -3.79 21.81
N LEU A 227 17.55 -3.39 23.06
CA LEU A 227 16.61 -2.54 23.81
C LEU A 227 17.17 -1.12 23.86
N ARG A 228 16.45 -0.15 23.30
CA ARG A 228 16.83 1.27 23.32
C ARG A 228 15.60 2.14 23.62
N ASN A 229 15.70 2.99 24.63
CA ASN A 229 14.63 3.93 25.00
C ASN A 229 13.25 3.27 25.18
N GLY A 230 13.21 2.09 25.82
CA GLY A 230 11.97 1.35 26.04
C GLY A 230 11.36 0.69 24.77
N LYS A 231 12.07 0.72 23.64
CA LYS A 231 11.70 0.05 22.39
C LYS A 231 12.66 -1.08 22.10
N VAL A 232 12.11 -2.21 21.64
CA VAL A 232 12.88 -3.36 21.18
C VAL A 232 13.07 -3.24 19.67
N PHE A 233 14.33 -3.39 19.24
CA PHE A 233 14.70 -3.47 17.84
C PHE A 233 15.16 -4.90 17.54
N VAL A 234 14.66 -5.45 16.43
CA VAL A 234 15.10 -6.75 15.90
C VAL A 234 15.75 -6.49 14.54
N SER A 235 16.97 -6.99 14.38
CA SER A 235 17.73 -6.92 13.13
C SER A 235 17.95 -8.32 12.59
N VAL A 236 17.68 -8.52 11.31
CA VAL A 236 18.01 -9.74 10.56
C VAL A 236 18.97 -9.34 9.46
N LYS A 237 20.22 -9.82 9.53
CA LYS A 237 21.29 -9.47 8.60
C LYS A 237 21.75 -10.72 7.86
N ASP A 238 21.68 -10.69 6.54
CA ASP A 238 22.16 -11.74 5.66
C ASP A 238 23.46 -11.32 4.94
N GLN A 239 24.10 -12.33 4.32
CA GLN A 239 25.28 -12.16 3.46
C GLN A 239 24.92 -12.56 2.01
N GLY A 240 23.78 -12.08 1.54
CA GLY A 240 23.25 -12.40 0.22
C GLY A 240 23.60 -11.37 -0.85
N ILE A 241 22.84 -11.43 -1.94
CA ILE A 241 23.02 -10.55 -3.12
C ILE A 241 22.75 -9.07 -2.83
N GLY A 242 22.14 -8.75 -1.68
CA GLY A 242 21.75 -7.40 -1.31
C GLY A 242 20.59 -6.87 -2.14
N ILE A 243 20.21 -5.61 -1.85
CA ILE A 243 19.13 -4.90 -2.54
C ILE A 243 19.75 -3.72 -3.32
N PRO A 244 19.52 -3.60 -4.65
CA PRO A 244 19.97 -2.45 -5.42
C PRO A 244 19.46 -1.13 -4.82
N LYS A 245 20.30 -0.09 -4.83
CA LYS A 245 19.94 1.21 -4.22
C LYS A 245 18.65 1.81 -4.78
N GLU A 246 18.41 1.61 -6.07
CA GLU A 246 17.22 2.06 -6.78
C GLU A 246 15.95 1.35 -6.31
N SER A 247 16.09 0.14 -5.78
CA SER A 247 15.00 -0.71 -5.32
C SER A 247 14.63 -0.48 -3.85
N ILE A 248 15.53 0.09 -3.03
CA ILE A 248 15.33 0.25 -1.57
C ILE A 248 14.06 1.05 -1.25
N GLY A 249 13.76 2.09 -2.03
CA GLY A 249 12.53 2.89 -1.84
C GLY A 249 11.23 2.13 -2.13
N ARG A 250 11.33 1.03 -2.86
CA ARG A 250 10.19 0.25 -3.37
C ARG A 250 9.98 -1.10 -2.69
N ILE A 251 10.87 -1.51 -1.78
CA ILE A 251 10.76 -2.81 -1.06
C ILE A 251 9.50 -2.94 -0.20
N TRP A 252 8.83 -1.82 0.09
CA TRP A 252 7.57 -1.77 0.82
C TRP A 252 6.35 -1.73 -0.10
N GLU A 253 6.56 -1.58 -1.41
CA GLU A 253 5.50 -1.70 -2.40
C GLU A 253 5.05 -3.16 -2.49
N ARG A 254 3.75 -3.36 -2.71
CA ARG A 254 3.19 -4.72 -2.87
C ARG A 254 3.69 -5.32 -4.19
N PHE A 255 4.18 -6.56 -4.15
CA PHE A 255 4.63 -7.31 -5.34
C PHE A 255 5.83 -6.66 -6.08
N TYR A 256 6.76 -6.13 -5.30
CA TYR A 256 8.05 -5.68 -5.82
C TYR A 256 9.09 -6.80 -5.77
#